data_f1f31663808c133d275aac1d2ad60c0c
#
_entry.id   f1f31663808c133d275aac1d2ad60c0c
#
_cell.length_a   1.000
_cell.length_b   1.000
_cell.length_c   1.000
_cell.angle_alpha   90.00
_cell.angle_beta   90.00
_cell.angle_gamma   90.00
#
_symmetry.space_group_name_H-M   'P 1'
#
loop_
_entity.id
_entity.type
_entity.pdbx_description
1 polymer ?
#
loop_
_entity_poly.entity_id
_entity_poly.type
_entity_poly.pdbx_seq_one_letter_code
_entity_poly.pdbx_strand_id
1 'polypeptide(L)'
;MTRSASATLLLAALLFGAAPRPPAIALLRSALSAPQRVSYVGEVQVLRIGAERSDAAIYRIEHRAPNLTRRWYIAPQDLYGDSIISRGATTYSIDVKREHVVVAQDDELDDQVAANDNFNVLMSNYNAVYTPDEMFDGRHVHVVVLNNKYTGQTTMRVRIDAATRLVLERQQYAANGSLIAQTRVEQLRYTNAIPTAIFELPRGLRRVNGTERAIPSSDIPHVISSAGFKALEPKYLPEGFVPVAGDVISIKSVPTLQLLYTDGIRTVSLFQNEKDAAVDLSRYRPSDTRIAGHSAQYVEDGPTTLLAWSDGIRHFALVGELGLPELEKIGASVLP
;
A
#
# COMPACT_ATOMS: atom_id res chain seq x y z
N MET A 1 36.99 74.00 -17.61
CA MET A 1 37.57 72.68 -17.64
C MET A 1 36.84 71.81 -16.59
N THR A 2 35.77 71.18 -16.99
CA THR A 2 34.94 70.34 -16.10
C THR A 2 35.09 68.93 -16.59
N ARG A 3 35.69 68.08 -15.74
CA ARG A 3 35.82 66.59 -15.97
C ARG A 3 34.59 65.88 -15.44
N SER A 4 33.86 65.31 -16.36
CA SER A 4 32.75 64.40 -16.08
C SER A 4 33.30 63.03 -15.75
N ALA A 5 32.99 62.50 -14.55
CA ALA A 5 33.33 61.16 -14.16
C ALA A 5 32.09 60.27 -14.39
N SER A 6 32.19 59.37 -15.38
CA SER A 6 31.18 58.33 -15.62
C SER A 6 31.39 57.17 -14.66
N ALA A 7 30.43 56.98 -13.75
CA ALA A 7 30.40 55.81 -12.89
C ALA A 7 29.73 54.64 -13.62
N THR A 8 30.50 53.61 -13.96
CA THR A 8 30.00 52.37 -14.54
C THR A 8 29.52 51.48 -13.39
N LEU A 9 28.20 51.31 -13.26
CA LEU A 9 27.61 50.34 -12.34
C LEU A 9 27.75 48.91 -12.94
N LEU A 10 28.62 48.10 -12.36
CA LEU A 10 28.71 46.68 -12.65
C LEU A 10 27.56 45.97 -11.93
N LEU A 11 26.53 45.55 -12.66
CA LEU A 11 25.46 44.71 -12.19
C LEU A 11 25.96 43.24 -12.16
N ALA A 12 26.40 42.78 -10.99
CA ALA A 12 26.76 41.36 -10.78
C ALA A 12 25.44 40.57 -10.72
N ALA A 13 25.08 39.93 -11.82
CA ALA A 13 24.01 38.94 -11.86
C ALA A 13 24.48 37.69 -11.09
N LEU A 14 24.02 37.55 -9.86
CA LEU A 14 24.14 36.31 -9.10
C LEU A 14 23.33 35.22 -9.82
N LEU A 15 23.96 34.43 -10.65
CA LEU A 15 23.45 33.21 -11.16
C LEU A 15 23.36 32.25 -9.96
N PHE A 16 22.22 32.23 -9.30
CA PHE A 16 21.85 31.11 -8.43
C PHE A 16 21.67 29.90 -9.34
N GLY A 17 22.73 29.16 -9.56
CA GLY A 17 22.68 27.85 -10.18
C GLY A 17 21.75 26.97 -9.34
N ALA A 18 20.62 26.60 -9.89
CA ALA A 18 19.74 25.62 -9.24
C ALA A 18 20.58 24.37 -8.95
N ALA A 19 20.62 23.94 -7.70
CA ALA A 19 21.31 22.71 -7.34
C ALA A 19 20.81 21.55 -8.23
N PRO A 20 21.69 20.67 -8.71
CA PRO A 20 21.27 19.59 -9.58
C PRO A 20 20.21 18.74 -8.88
N ARG A 21 19.08 18.51 -9.55
CA ARG A 21 17.98 17.70 -9.02
C ARG A 21 18.46 16.26 -8.82
N PRO A 22 18.16 15.63 -7.68
CA PRO A 22 18.48 14.23 -7.49
C PRO A 22 17.71 13.36 -8.52
N PRO A 23 18.28 12.23 -8.98
CA PRO A 23 17.54 11.31 -9.82
C PRO A 23 16.22 10.86 -9.16
N ALA A 24 15.13 10.72 -9.92
CA ALA A 24 13.81 10.35 -9.39
C ALA A 24 13.85 9.06 -8.55
N ILE A 25 14.64 8.08 -8.97
CA ILE A 25 14.84 6.81 -8.26
C ILE A 25 15.51 7.04 -6.89
N ALA A 26 16.54 7.89 -6.82
CA ALA A 26 17.21 8.21 -5.55
C ALA A 26 16.27 8.95 -4.60
N LEU A 27 15.41 9.80 -5.13
CA LEU A 27 14.40 10.50 -4.37
C LEU A 27 13.36 9.55 -3.77
N LEU A 28 12.82 8.63 -4.57
CA LEU A 28 11.91 7.58 -4.09
C LEU A 28 12.55 6.71 -3.01
N ARG A 29 13.80 6.28 -3.22
CA ARG A 29 14.53 5.49 -2.22
C ARG A 29 14.72 6.25 -0.92
N SER A 30 15.03 7.54 -0.98
CA SER A 30 15.18 8.37 0.23
C SER A 30 13.85 8.60 0.94
N ALA A 31 12.75 8.62 0.20
CA ALA A 31 11.40 8.76 0.74
C ALA A 31 10.97 7.53 1.56
N LEU A 32 11.32 6.32 1.13
CA LEU A 32 11.06 5.08 1.88
C LEU A 32 11.70 5.07 3.28
N SER A 33 12.87 5.68 3.43
CA SER A 33 13.58 5.75 4.71
C SER A 33 13.30 7.02 5.52
N ALA A 34 12.51 7.96 5.00
CA ALA A 34 12.23 9.22 5.69
C ALA A 34 11.53 9.03 7.05
N PRO A 35 10.54 8.14 7.22
CA PRO A 35 9.90 7.91 8.51
C PRO A 35 10.88 7.47 9.61
N GLN A 36 11.95 6.77 9.27
CA GLN A 36 12.95 6.35 10.24
C GLN A 36 13.76 7.53 10.83
N ARG A 37 13.71 8.70 10.21
CA ARG A 37 14.50 9.88 10.59
C ARG A 37 13.69 11.08 11.02
N VAL A 38 12.40 11.11 10.69
CA VAL A 38 11.57 12.31 10.84
C VAL A 38 10.40 12.01 11.75
N SER A 39 10.29 12.78 12.84
CA SER A 39 9.11 12.74 13.72
C SER A 39 8.13 13.83 13.31
N TYR A 40 6.84 13.49 13.26
CA TYR A 40 5.81 14.41 12.79
C TYR A 40 4.43 14.10 13.36
N VAL A 41 3.56 15.08 13.29
CA VAL A 41 2.12 14.97 13.51
C VAL A 41 1.38 15.59 12.34
N GLY A 42 0.21 15.06 12.01
CA GLY A 42 -0.61 15.56 10.90
C GLY A 42 -1.97 14.89 10.85
N GLU A 43 -2.74 15.23 9.85
CA GLU A 43 -3.99 14.58 9.49
C GLU A 43 -3.80 13.84 8.17
N VAL A 44 -4.23 12.60 8.11
CA VAL A 44 -4.14 11.77 6.90
C VAL A 44 -5.54 11.52 6.37
N GLN A 45 -5.72 11.82 5.10
CA GLN A 45 -6.93 11.52 4.36
C GLN A 45 -6.61 10.37 3.40
N VAL A 46 -7.41 9.31 3.48
CA VAL A 46 -7.35 8.16 2.59
C VAL A 46 -8.63 8.10 1.79
N LEU A 47 -8.50 7.97 0.48
CA LEU A 47 -9.60 7.81 -0.45
C LEU A 47 -9.34 6.56 -1.29
N ARG A 48 -10.32 5.68 -1.40
CA ARG A 48 -10.33 4.52 -2.29
C ARG A 48 -11.58 4.61 -3.16
N ILE A 49 -11.40 4.58 -4.47
CA ILE A 49 -12.47 4.77 -5.45
C ILE A 49 -12.64 3.46 -6.21
N GLY A 50 -13.79 2.85 -6.08
CA GLY A 50 -14.19 1.69 -6.85
C GLY A 50 -15.34 2.00 -7.80
N ALA A 51 -15.69 1.04 -8.65
CA ALA A 51 -16.76 1.19 -9.63
C ALA A 51 -18.14 1.35 -8.97
N GLU A 52 -18.40 0.59 -7.91
CA GLU A 52 -19.68 0.60 -7.21
C GLU A 52 -19.64 1.34 -5.87
N ARG A 53 -18.50 1.35 -5.22
CA ARG A 53 -18.32 1.91 -3.89
C ARG A 53 -17.00 2.66 -3.77
N SER A 54 -17.03 3.77 -3.04
CA SER A 54 -15.85 4.51 -2.64
C SER A 54 -15.81 4.61 -1.12
N ASP A 55 -14.62 4.43 -0.55
CA ASP A 55 -14.38 4.53 0.87
C ASP A 55 -13.42 5.69 1.15
N ALA A 56 -13.68 6.39 2.24
CA ALA A 56 -12.80 7.45 2.72
C ALA A 56 -12.58 7.30 4.23
N ALA A 57 -11.36 7.55 4.66
CA ALA A 57 -11.03 7.61 6.07
C ALA A 57 -10.18 8.85 6.36
N ILE A 58 -10.37 9.41 7.55
CA ILE A 58 -9.54 10.50 8.06
C ILE A 58 -9.03 10.06 9.42
N TYR A 59 -7.72 10.15 9.62
CA TYR A 59 -7.12 9.90 10.91
C TYR A 59 -6.00 10.89 11.21
N ARG A 60 -5.83 11.19 12.48
CA ARG A 60 -4.66 11.90 12.97
C ARG A 60 -3.49 10.93 13.08
N ILE A 61 -2.34 11.31 12.56
CA ILE A 61 -1.09 10.57 12.69
C ILE A 61 -0.14 11.28 13.64
N GLU A 62 0.46 10.51 14.52
CA GLU A 62 1.54 10.91 15.42
C GLU A 62 2.65 9.89 15.23
N HIS A 63 3.74 10.33 14.61
CA HIS A 63 4.89 9.48 14.33
C HIS A 63 6.13 10.01 15.02
N ARG A 64 6.75 9.17 15.85
CA ARG A 64 8.04 9.43 16.47
C ARG A 64 9.07 8.46 15.92
N ALA A 65 10.02 9.00 15.18
CA ALA A 65 11.10 8.22 14.61
C ALA A 65 11.85 7.44 15.70
N PRO A 66 12.36 6.23 15.41
CA PRO A 66 12.32 5.60 14.09
C PRO A 66 11.05 4.75 13.82
N ASN A 67 10.27 4.35 14.83
CA ASN A 67 9.32 3.24 14.68
C ASN A 67 8.12 3.28 15.63
N LEU A 68 7.77 4.44 16.17
CA LEU A 68 6.57 4.61 16.99
C LEU A 68 5.53 5.39 16.18
N THR A 69 4.38 4.78 15.92
CA THR A 69 3.28 5.42 15.19
C THR A 69 1.97 5.22 15.92
N ARG A 70 1.16 6.26 15.97
CA ARG A 70 -0.23 6.19 16.39
C ARG A 70 -1.09 6.80 15.31
N ARG A 71 -2.14 6.09 14.88
CA ARG A 71 -3.22 6.57 14.03
C ARG A 71 -4.49 6.59 14.88
N TRP A 72 -5.17 7.71 14.89
CA TRP A 72 -6.43 7.87 15.60
C TRP A 72 -7.50 8.32 14.63
N TYR A 73 -8.52 7.47 14.41
CA TYR A 73 -9.54 7.68 13.39
C TYR A 73 -10.54 8.77 13.81
N ILE A 74 -10.78 9.70 12.90
CA ILE A 74 -11.70 10.82 13.01
C ILE A 74 -12.96 10.54 12.16
N ALA A 75 -12.80 9.87 11.04
CA ALA A 75 -13.87 9.45 10.14
C ALA A 75 -13.48 8.14 9.45
N PRO A 76 -14.45 7.32 9.01
CA PRO A 76 -15.91 7.48 9.14
C PRO A 76 -16.44 7.24 10.56
N GLN A 77 -17.74 7.46 10.78
CA GLN A 77 -18.35 7.39 12.11
C GLN A 77 -18.24 6.02 12.80
N ASP A 78 -18.18 4.95 12.03
CA ASP A 78 -18.01 3.58 12.55
C ASP A 78 -16.61 3.33 13.12
N LEU A 79 -15.60 4.01 12.61
CA LEU A 79 -14.22 3.97 13.09
C LEU A 79 -13.87 5.09 14.08
N TYR A 80 -14.80 6.04 14.33
CA TYR A 80 -14.48 7.19 15.20
C TYR A 80 -14.02 6.77 16.59
N GLY A 81 -12.83 7.23 16.97
CA GLY A 81 -12.19 6.95 18.25
C GLY A 81 -11.29 5.71 18.24
N ASP A 82 -11.42 4.82 17.25
CA ASP A 82 -10.52 3.69 17.10
C ASP A 82 -9.10 4.15 16.81
N SER A 83 -8.13 3.35 17.18
CA SER A 83 -6.74 3.70 16.93
C SER A 83 -5.88 2.48 16.61
N ILE A 84 -4.83 2.73 15.85
CA ILE A 84 -3.77 1.77 15.57
C ILE A 84 -2.48 2.33 16.16
N ILE A 85 -1.81 1.54 16.99
CA ILE A 85 -0.51 1.88 17.57
C ILE A 85 0.51 0.86 17.07
N SER A 86 1.55 1.32 16.38
CA SER A 86 2.67 0.49 15.94
C SER A 86 3.92 0.81 16.76
N ARG A 87 4.59 -0.22 17.25
CA ARG A 87 5.85 -0.17 18.02
C ARG A 87 6.84 -1.15 17.40
N GLY A 88 7.67 -0.68 16.49
CA GLY A 88 8.50 -1.57 15.69
C GLY A 88 7.63 -2.52 14.87
N ALA A 89 7.85 -3.82 15.01
CA ALA A 89 7.12 -4.86 14.30
C ALA A 89 5.78 -5.25 14.95
N THR A 90 5.37 -4.63 16.06
CA THR A 90 4.12 -4.98 16.75
C THR A 90 3.08 -3.89 16.53
N THR A 91 1.93 -4.28 16.03
CA THR A 91 0.78 -3.40 15.80
C THR A 91 -0.38 -3.78 16.71
N TYR A 92 -1.01 -2.77 17.28
CA TYR A 92 -2.15 -2.86 18.20
C TYR A 92 -3.34 -2.13 17.59
N SER A 93 -4.34 -2.87 17.13
CA SER A 93 -5.61 -2.30 16.66
C SER A 93 -6.60 -2.22 17.81
N ILE A 94 -6.99 -1.02 18.17
CA ILE A 94 -7.85 -0.73 19.32
C ILE A 94 -9.24 -0.35 18.82
N ASP A 95 -10.22 -1.19 19.14
CA ASP A 95 -11.66 -0.92 18.93
C ASP A 95 -12.22 -0.39 20.24
N VAL A 96 -12.50 0.91 20.29
CA VAL A 96 -12.99 1.58 21.49
C VAL A 96 -14.40 1.16 21.85
N LYS A 97 -15.24 0.89 20.85
CA LYS A 97 -16.65 0.52 21.04
C LYS A 97 -16.81 -0.88 21.63
N ARG A 98 -15.90 -1.80 21.26
CA ARG A 98 -15.90 -3.17 21.79
C ARG A 98 -14.96 -3.37 22.97
N GLU A 99 -14.26 -2.33 23.38
CA GLU A 99 -13.30 -2.34 24.50
C GLU A 99 -12.23 -3.42 24.37
N HIS A 100 -11.77 -3.69 23.16
CA HIS A 100 -10.74 -4.68 22.94
C HIS A 100 -9.57 -4.16 22.11
N VAL A 101 -8.43 -4.83 22.25
CA VAL A 101 -7.24 -4.63 21.43
C VAL A 101 -6.87 -5.92 20.75
N VAL A 102 -6.74 -5.86 19.43
CA VAL A 102 -6.16 -6.93 18.63
C VAL A 102 -4.67 -6.68 18.52
N VAL A 103 -3.88 -7.66 18.95
CA VAL A 103 -2.42 -7.59 18.84
C VAL A 103 -2.02 -8.41 17.61
N ALA A 104 -1.41 -7.76 16.64
CA ALA A 104 -0.82 -8.41 15.48
C ALA A 104 0.70 -8.18 15.52
N GLN A 105 1.46 -9.22 15.24
CA GLN A 105 2.82 -9.05 14.77
C GLN A 105 2.70 -8.82 13.26
N ASP A 106 2.27 -7.66 12.91
CA ASP A 106 2.06 -7.32 11.55
C ASP A 106 2.68 -5.97 11.29
N ASP A 107 3.66 -6.04 10.51
CA ASP A 107 4.02 -4.94 9.68
C ASP A 107 2.80 -4.66 8.82
N GLU A 108 2.29 -3.45 8.87
CA GLU A 108 1.26 -2.99 7.97
C GLU A 108 1.66 -3.40 6.56
N LEU A 109 1.07 -4.49 6.07
CA LEU A 109 1.35 -5.08 4.77
C LEU A 109 1.23 -4.06 3.63
N ASP A 110 0.45 -3.01 3.84
CA ASP A 110 0.31 -1.90 2.89
C ASP A 110 1.53 -0.96 2.86
N ASP A 111 2.31 -0.84 3.94
CA ASP A 111 3.45 0.08 4.00
C ASP A 111 4.82 -0.62 3.96
N GLN A 112 4.87 -1.91 4.26
CA GLN A 112 6.12 -2.66 4.36
C GLN A 112 6.25 -3.85 3.41
N VAL A 113 5.31 -4.08 2.53
CA VAL A 113 5.60 -4.96 1.41
C VAL A 113 6.80 -4.35 0.74
N ALA A 114 7.83 -4.58 1.51
CA ALA A 114 9.19 -4.48 1.15
C ALA A 114 9.72 -3.14 0.78
N ALA A 115 10.12 -2.46 1.72
CA ALA A 115 11.03 -1.35 1.51
C ALA A 115 12.18 -1.67 0.54
N ASN A 116 12.68 -2.88 0.44
CA ASN A 116 13.80 -3.19 -0.44
C ASN A 116 13.48 -4.17 -1.59
N ASP A 117 12.81 -5.29 -1.35
CA ASP A 117 12.60 -6.29 -2.41
C ASP A 117 11.55 -5.81 -3.42
N ASN A 118 10.48 -5.17 -2.96
CA ASN A 118 9.50 -4.58 -3.86
C ASN A 118 10.01 -3.32 -4.56
N PHE A 119 10.98 -2.59 -3.99
CA PHE A 119 11.58 -1.47 -4.69
C PHE A 119 12.31 -1.93 -5.96
N ASN A 120 12.95 -3.09 -5.94
CA ASN A 120 13.59 -3.65 -7.11
C ASN A 120 12.55 -4.07 -8.17
N VAL A 121 11.47 -4.74 -7.75
CA VAL A 121 10.34 -5.07 -8.63
C VAL A 121 9.70 -3.80 -9.19
N LEU A 122 9.47 -2.79 -8.34
CA LEU A 122 8.97 -1.48 -8.77
C LEU A 122 9.85 -0.87 -9.87
N MET A 123 11.16 -0.82 -9.66
CA MET A 123 12.08 -0.22 -10.63
C MET A 123 12.28 -1.09 -11.88
N SER A 124 12.03 -2.39 -11.81
CA SER A 124 12.01 -3.26 -12.98
C SER A 124 10.82 -2.97 -13.90
N ASN A 125 9.67 -2.60 -13.33
CA ASN A 125 8.41 -2.46 -14.03
C ASN A 125 7.98 -1.03 -14.35
N TYR A 126 8.56 -0.04 -13.64
CA TYR A 126 8.15 1.36 -13.76
C TYR A 126 9.32 2.29 -14.07
N ASN A 127 9.05 3.28 -14.90
CA ASN A 127 9.93 4.41 -15.12
C ASN A 127 9.57 5.53 -14.14
N ALA A 128 10.51 5.90 -13.28
CA ALA A 128 10.36 7.04 -12.39
C ALA A 128 10.74 8.33 -13.12
N VAL A 129 9.78 9.23 -13.31
CA VAL A 129 9.95 10.49 -14.02
C VAL A 129 9.77 11.65 -13.03
N TYR A 130 10.74 12.54 -13.02
CA TYR A 130 10.66 13.78 -12.26
C TYR A 130 9.81 14.78 -13.03
N THR A 131 8.78 15.35 -12.38
CA THR A 131 7.97 16.44 -12.91
C THR A 131 8.33 17.75 -12.22
N PRO A 132 7.88 18.92 -12.70
CA PRO A 132 8.15 20.18 -12.02
C PRO A 132 7.76 20.13 -10.53
N ASP A 133 8.59 20.76 -9.70
CA ASP A 133 8.31 20.94 -8.29
C ASP A 133 7.03 21.76 -8.09
N GLU A 134 6.32 21.47 -7.02
CA GLU A 134 5.05 22.13 -6.69
C GLU A 134 5.06 22.67 -5.27
N MET A 135 4.08 23.53 -5.00
CA MET A 135 3.69 23.87 -3.63
C MET A 135 2.52 22.98 -3.21
N PHE A 136 2.64 22.32 -2.07
CA PHE A 136 1.62 21.46 -1.49
C PHE A 136 1.49 21.76 0.00
N ASP A 137 0.32 22.18 0.44
CA ASP A 137 0.05 22.57 1.83
C ASP A 137 1.14 23.52 2.42
N GLY A 138 1.50 24.56 1.62
CA GLY A 138 2.52 25.55 1.98
C GLY A 138 3.97 25.05 1.95
N ARG A 139 4.25 23.83 1.43
CA ARG A 139 5.57 23.21 1.36
C ARG A 139 6.05 23.03 -0.06
N HIS A 140 7.34 23.19 -0.27
CA HIS A 140 7.97 22.76 -1.52
C HIS A 140 8.01 21.23 -1.58
N VAL A 141 7.51 20.65 -2.65
CA VAL A 141 7.51 19.22 -2.88
C VAL A 141 8.15 18.88 -4.22
N HIS A 142 8.91 17.80 -4.21
CA HIS A 142 9.32 17.10 -5.41
C HIS A 142 8.19 16.18 -5.86
N VAL A 143 7.95 16.13 -7.16
CA VAL A 143 6.90 15.27 -7.72
C VAL A 143 7.53 14.22 -8.62
N VAL A 144 7.25 12.96 -8.30
CA VAL A 144 7.67 11.81 -9.09
C VAL A 144 6.44 11.08 -9.61
N VAL A 145 6.45 10.78 -10.89
CA VAL A 145 5.44 9.98 -11.57
C VAL A 145 6.05 8.63 -11.95
N LEU A 146 5.32 7.55 -11.69
CA LEU A 146 5.67 6.20 -12.06
C LEU A 146 4.83 5.79 -13.27
N ASN A 147 5.49 5.60 -14.41
CA ASN A 147 4.88 5.12 -15.64
C ASN A 147 5.22 3.66 -15.84
N ASN A 148 4.20 2.85 -16.07
CA ASN A 148 4.36 1.43 -16.38
C ASN A 148 5.19 1.27 -17.66
N LYS A 149 6.24 0.46 -17.65
CA LYS A 149 7.15 0.26 -18.80
C LYS A 149 6.50 -0.43 -19.98
N TYR A 150 5.50 -1.28 -19.72
CA TYR A 150 4.84 -2.08 -20.75
C TYR A 150 3.72 -1.32 -21.45
N THR A 151 3.00 -0.48 -20.72
CA THR A 151 1.85 0.27 -21.25
C THR A 151 2.14 1.75 -21.50
N GLY A 152 3.20 2.29 -20.91
CA GLY A 152 3.51 3.72 -20.89
C GLY A 152 2.59 4.57 -20.02
N GLN A 153 1.59 3.97 -19.40
CA GLN A 153 0.58 4.69 -18.62
C GLN A 153 1.10 5.09 -17.23
N THR A 154 0.66 6.24 -16.75
CA THR A 154 0.90 6.65 -15.38
C THR A 154 0.09 5.77 -14.42
N THR A 155 0.79 5.10 -13.51
CA THR A 155 0.18 4.26 -12.49
C THR A 155 0.18 4.94 -11.12
N MET A 156 1.19 5.74 -10.83
CA MET A 156 1.31 6.42 -9.53
C MET A 156 1.93 7.80 -9.67
N ARG A 157 1.48 8.72 -8.82
CA ARG A 157 2.11 10.03 -8.60
C ARG A 157 2.39 10.21 -7.13
N VAL A 158 3.60 10.66 -6.80
CA VAL A 158 4.07 10.83 -5.42
C VAL A 158 4.57 12.25 -5.22
N ARG A 159 4.06 12.95 -4.20
CA ARG A 159 4.59 14.23 -3.71
C ARG A 159 5.46 14.00 -2.49
N ILE A 160 6.69 14.44 -2.55
CA ILE A 160 7.73 14.21 -1.55
C ILE A 160 8.21 15.56 -1.03
N ASP A 161 8.14 15.78 0.27
CA ASP A 161 8.65 17.00 0.91
C ASP A 161 10.11 17.22 0.55
N ALA A 162 10.44 18.40 0.02
CA ALA A 162 11.78 18.70 -0.46
C ALA A 162 12.83 18.72 0.65
N ALA A 163 12.43 19.09 1.88
CA ALA A 163 13.35 19.19 3.02
C ALA A 163 13.58 17.84 3.73
N THR A 164 12.51 17.08 3.98
CA THR A 164 12.56 15.90 4.84
C THR A 164 12.53 14.58 4.08
N ARG A 165 12.10 14.61 2.83
CA ARG A 165 11.84 13.43 1.97
C ARG A 165 10.61 12.62 2.39
N LEU A 166 9.81 13.08 3.35
CA LEU A 166 8.56 12.42 3.70
C LEU A 166 7.58 12.47 2.52
N VAL A 167 6.89 11.36 2.27
CA VAL A 167 5.80 11.32 1.28
C VAL A 167 4.60 12.07 1.87
N LEU A 168 4.14 13.12 1.19
CA LEU A 168 2.99 13.93 1.61
C LEU A 168 1.71 13.54 0.86
N GLU A 169 1.85 13.02 -0.34
CA GLU A 169 0.72 12.49 -1.10
C GLU A 169 1.15 11.37 -2.03
N ARG A 170 0.31 10.36 -2.11
CA ARG A 170 0.40 9.28 -3.08
C ARG A 170 -0.95 9.15 -3.78
N GLN A 171 -0.96 9.18 -5.09
CA GLN A 171 -2.12 8.98 -5.96
C GLN A 171 -1.87 7.77 -6.84
N GLN A 172 -2.84 6.86 -6.92
CA GLN A 172 -2.78 5.67 -7.75
C GLN A 172 -3.87 5.72 -8.82
N TYR A 173 -3.52 5.29 -10.02
CA TYR A 173 -4.38 5.39 -11.19
C TYR A 173 -4.63 4.02 -11.81
N ALA A 174 -5.86 3.81 -12.27
CA ALA A 174 -6.23 2.68 -13.11
C ALA A 174 -5.63 2.78 -14.51
N ALA A 175 -5.70 1.71 -15.29
CA ALA A 175 -5.22 1.67 -16.67
C ALA A 175 -5.89 2.68 -17.61
N ASN A 176 -7.11 3.12 -17.32
CA ASN A 176 -7.83 4.17 -18.05
C ASN A 176 -7.45 5.60 -17.61
N GLY A 177 -6.51 5.75 -16.66
CA GLY A 177 -6.07 7.03 -16.11
C GLY A 177 -6.96 7.60 -15.01
N SER A 178 -8.03 6.92 -14.59
CA SER A 178 -8.85 7.36 -13.46
C SER A 178 -8.14 7.16 -12.13
N LEU A 179 -8.31 8.10 -11.20
CA LEU A 179 -7.82 7.97 -9.84
C LEU A 179 -8.59 6.84 -9.12
N ILE A 180 -7.86 5.90 -8.54
CA ILE A 180 -8.45 4.77 -7.77
C ILE A 180 -8.10 4.79 -6.29
N ALA A 181 -6.97 5.40 -5.91
CA ALA A 181 -6.63 5.59 -4.51
C ALA A 181 -5.82 6.87 -4.31
N GLN A 182 -6.00 7.49 -3.17
CA GLN A 182 -5.20 8.63 -2.73
C GLN A 182 -4.96 8.55 -1.22
N THR A 183 -3.73 8.79 -0.82
CA THR A 183 -3.37 9.05 0.58
C THR A 183 -2.69 10.41 0.62
N ARG A 184 -3.14 11.29 1.51
CA ARG A 184 -2.67 12.67 1.61
C ARG A 184 -2.47 13.05 3.06
N VAL A 185 -1.34 13.68 3.37
CA VAL A 185 -1.03 14.21 4.70
C VAL A 185 -1.22 15.72 4.67
N GLU A 186 -2.08 16.22 5.54
CA GLU A 186 -2.37 17.65 5.69
C GLU A 186 -2.04 18.11 7.11
N GLN A 187 -2.01 19.43 7.32
CA GLN A 187 -1.71 20.05 8.62
C GLN A 187 -0.42 19.50 9.24
N LEU A 188 0.53 19.09 8.39
CA LEU A 188 1.76 18.43 8.81
C LEU A 188 2.66 19.37 9.61
N ARG A 189 3.10 18.90 10.76
CA ARG A 189 4.08 19.60 11.60
C ARG A 189 5.19 18.63 12.04
N TYR A 190 6.41 18.97 11.69
CA TYR A 190 7.59 18.26 12.17
C TYR A 190 7.89 18.64 13.62
N THR A 191 8.07 17.65 14.49
CA THR A 191 8.33 17.88 15.91
C THR A 191 8.91 16.66 16.57
N ASN A 192 9.90 16.86 17.42
CA ASN A 192 10.45 15.81 18.30
C ASN A 192 9.76 15.77 19.68
N ALA A 193 8.86 16.74 19.95
CA ALA A 193 8.16 16.86 21.22
C ALA A 193 6.86 16.01 21.26
N ILE A 194 6.95 14.75 20.83
CA ILE A 194 5.84 13.80 20.88
C ILE A 194 6.04 12.92 22.13
N PRO A 195 5.12 13.00 23.12
CA PRO A 195 5.25 12.19 24.34
C PRO A 195 5.16 10.69 24.04
N THR A 196 6.03 9.89 24.65
CA THR A 196 5.97 8.42 24.49
C THR A 196 4.70 7.80 25.06
N ALA A 197 4.08 8.44 26.04
CA ALA A 197 2.86 7.96 26.68
C ALA A 197 1.67 7.80 25.69
N ILE A 198 1.63 8.57 24.60
CA ILE A 198 0.54 8.44 23.62
C ILE A 198 0.60 7.13 22.81
N PHE A 199 1.74 6.46 22.82
CA PHE A 199 1.93 5.16 22.19
C PHE A 199 1.67 4.00 23.16
N GLU A 200 1.32 4.26 24.42
CA GLU A 200 0.96 3.24 25.38
C GLU A 200 -0.47 2.77 25.17
N LEU A 201 -0.70 1.48 25.43
CA LEU A 201 -2.04 0.92 25.36
C LEU A 201 -2.91 1.44 26.48
N PRO A 202 -4.16 1.82 26.23
CA PRO A 202 -5.12 2.14 27.27
C PRO A 202 -5.28 0.97 28.26
N ARG A 203 -5.43 1.28 29.52
CA ARG A 203 -5.65 0.26 30.56
C ARG A 203 -7.07 -0.30 30.46
N GLY A 204 -7.24 -1.57 30.84
CA GLY A 204 -8.56 -2.20 30.95
C GLY A 204 -9.09 -2.82 29.66
N LEU A 205 -8.41 -2.68 28.53
CA LEU A 205 -8.84 -3.31 27.29
C LEU A 205 -8.62 -4.83 27.32
N ARG A 206 -9.60 -5.58 26.84
CA ARG A 206 -9.49 -7.03 26.65
C ARG A 206 -8.55 -7.30 25.48
N ARG A 207 -7.47 -8.01 25.74
CA ARG A 207 -6.58 -8.45 24.65
C ARG A 207 -7.24 -9.62 23.90
N VAL A 208 -7.36 -9.48 22.61
CA VAL A 208 -7.70 -10.55 21.69
C VAL A 208 -6.43 -10.80 20.90
N ASN A 209 -5.89 -12.00 21.00
CA ASN A 209 -4.81 -12.36 20.10
C ASN A 209 -5.38 -12.31 18.69
N GLY A 210 -4.88 -11.41 17.88
CA GLY A 210 -5.08 -11.46 16.45
C GLY A 210 -4.59 -12.84 15.99
N THR A 211 -5.14 -13.34 14.92
CA THR A 211 -4.50 -14.43 14.20
C THR A 211 -3.07 -13.95 13.99
N GLU A 212 -2.08 -14.65 14.60
CA GLU A 212 -0.70 -14.46 14.20
C GLU A 212 -0.68 -14.74 12.69
N ARG A 213 -0.75 -13.69 11.91
CA ARG A 213 -0.37 -13.81 10.52
C ARG A 213 1.12 -14.04 10.57
N ALA A 214 1.52 -15.25 10.27
CA ALA A 214 2.90 -15.50 9.97
C ALA A 214 3.31 -14.51 8.88
N ILE A 215 4.48 -13.90 9.03
CA ILE A 215 5.04 -13.05 7.98
C ILE A 215 5.17 -13.95 6.75
N PRO A 216 4.53 -13.61 5.61
CA PRO A 216 4.60 -14.44 4.43
C PRO A 216 6.06 -14.71 4.06
N SER A 217 6.41 -15.98 3.87
CA SER A 217 7.78 -16.37 3.56
C SER A 217 8.11 -16.10 2.10
N SER A 218 9.29 -15.58 1.83
CA SER A 218 9.83 -15.47 0.47
C SER A 218 10.30 -16.83 -0.10
N ASP A 219 10.45 -17.88 0.74
CA ASP A 219 10.75 -19.23 0.29
C ASP A 219 9.47 -19.94 -0.19
N ILE A 220 8.98 -19.50 -1.35
CA ILE A 220 7.74 -19.98 -1.96
C ILE A 220 7.73 -21.52 -2.18
N PRO A 221 8.80 -22.15 -2.68
CA PRO A 221 8.86 -23.60 -2.81
C PRO A 221 8.62 -24.34 -1.49
N HIS A 222 9.21 -23.84 -0.39
CA HIS A 222 8.99 -24.41 0.93
C HIS A 222 7.53 -24.23 1.39
N VAL A 223 6.95 -23.04 1.20
CA VAL A 223 5.55 -22.79 1.54
C VAL A 223 4.60 -23.68 0.77
N ILE A 224 4.80 -23.82 -0.54
CA ILE A 224 4.00 -24.71 -1.40
C ILE A 224 4.09 -26.16 -0.89
N SER A 225 5.29 -26.63 -0.56
CA SER A 225 5.47 -27.99 -0.04
C SER A 225 4.83 -28.23 1.33
N SER A 226 4.69 -27.17 2.15
CA SER A 226 4.07 -27.23 3.47
C SER A 226 2.55 -27.14 3.46
N ALA A 227 1.93 -26.86 2.32
CA ALA A 227 0.47 -26.74 2.19
C ALA A 227 -0.30 -28.03 2.51
N GLY A 228 0.36 -29.21 2.38
CA GLY A 228 -0.23 -30.50 2.66
C GLY A 228 -1.13 -31.04 1.54
N PHE A 229 -1.17 -30.35 0.39
CA PHE A 229 -1.89 -30.74 -0.81
C PHE A 229 -1.11 -30.31 -2.06
N LYS A 230 -1.52 -30.81 -3.23
CA LYS A 230 -0.91 -30.42 -4.51
C LYS A 230 -1.41 -29.02 -4.90
N ALA A 231 -0.62 -28.00 -4.61
CA ALA A 231 -0.90 -26.63 -5.01
C ALA A 231 -0.81 -26.45 -6.53
N LEU A 232 -1.58 -25.49 -7.04
CA LEU A 232 -1.54 -25.05 -8.43
C LEU A 232 -1.06 -23.61 -8.48
N GLU A 233 -0.16 -23.33 -9.41
CA GLU A 233 0.33 -21.98 -9.67
C GLU A 233 -0.25 -21.43 -10.96
N PRO A 234 -0.48 -20.11 -11.10
CA PRO A 234 -0.94 -19.54 -12.35
C PRO A 234 0.14 -19.67 -13.42
N LYS A 235 -0.26 -20.14 -14.61
CA LYS A 235 0.60 -20.19 -15.80
C LYS A 235 0.66 -18.84 -16.53
N TYR A 236 -0.27 -17.94 -16.21
CA TYR A 236 -0.33 -16.58 -16.70
C TYR A 236 -0.35 -15.60 -15.54
N LEU A 237 0.49 -14.61 -15.61
CA LEU A 237 0.47 -13.40 -14.77
C LEU A 237 0.54 -12.18 -15.69
N PRO A 238 -0.10 -11.06 -15.36
CA PRO A 238 0.09 -9.82 -16.11
C PRO A 238 1.57 -9.42 -16.15
N GLU A 239 1.96 -8.71 -17.21
CA GLU A 239 3.36 -8.27 -17.36
C GLU A 239 3.87 -7.51 -16.13
N GLY A 240 5.05 -7.91 -15.67
CA GLY A 240 5.71 -7.35 -14.50
C GLY A 240 5.33 -7.97 -13.18
N PHE A 241 4.27 -8.76 -13.09
CA PHE A 241 3.94 -9.48 -11.85
C PHE A 241 4.88 -10.65 -11.62
N VAL A 242 5.38 -10.73 -10.39
CA VAL A 242 6.23 -11.83 -9.93
C VAL A 242 5.72 -12.35 -8.59
N PRO A 243 5.94 -13.65 -8.28
CA PRO A 243 5.68 -14.15 -6.94
C PRO A 243 6.69 -13.57 -5.96
N VAL A 244 6.24 -13.12 -4.80
CA VAL A 244 7.11 -12.47 -3.80
C VAL A 244 7.07 -13.12 -2.43
N ALA A 245 5.94 -13.73 -2.08
CA ALA A 245 5.80 -14.37 -0.79
C ALA A 245 4.67 -15.42 -0.81
N GLY A 246 4.65 -16.26 0.19
CA GLY A 246 3.56 -17.21 0.43
C GLY A 246 3.45 -17.57 1.91
N ASP A 247 2.29 -18.10 2.30
CA ASP A 247 2.02 -18.60 3.63
C ASP A 247 0.93 -19.68 3.60
N VAL A 248 0.89 -20.52 4.64
CA VAL A 248 -0.21 -21.43 4.90
C VAL A 248 -1.00 -20.93 6.10
N ILE A 249 -2.10 -20.26 5.80
CA ILE A 249 -3.00 -19.69 6.81
C ILE A 249 -4.15 -20.64 7.15
N SER A 250 -4.83 -20.38 8.26
CA SER A 250 -6.02 -21.15 8.63
C SER A 250 -7.29 -20.36 8.36
N ILE A 251 -8.11 -20.81 7.41
CA ILE A 251 -9.45 -20.24 7.15
C ILE A 251 -10.50 -21.27 7.61
N LYS A 252 -11.36 -20.89 8.57
CA LYS A 252 -12.35 -21.80 9.17
C LYS A 252 -11.73 -23.11 9.64
N SER A 253 -10.52 -23.06 10.21
CA SER A 253 -9.72 -24.22 10.64
C SER A 253 -9.24 -25.14 9.49
N VAL A 254 -9.29 -24.66 8.25
CA VAL A 254 -8.76 -25.37 7.08
C VAL A 254 -7.46 -24.73 6.64
N PRO A 255 -6.35 -25.50 6.51
CA PRO A 255 -5.13 -25.01 5.93
C PRO A 255 -5.38 -24.49 4.51
N THR A 256 -5.02 -23.24 4.29
CA THR A 256 -5.22 -22.54 3.02
C THR A 256 -3.90 -21.93 2.60
N LEU A 257 -3.39 -22.34 1.46
CA LEU A 257 -2.20 -21.73 0.87
C LEU A 257 -2.55 -20.34 0.33
N GLN A 258 -1.78 -19.36 0.70
CA GLN A 258 -1.77 -18.03 0.10
C GLN A 258 -0.47 -17.82 -0.67
N LEU A 259 -0.56 -17.41 -1.93
CA LEU A 259 0.57 -16.96 -2.75
C LEU A 259 0.36 -15.49 -3.12
N LEU A 260 1.34 -14.67 -2.86
CA LEU A 260 1.31 -13.22 -3.13
C LEU A 260 2.15 -12.90 -4.37
N TYR A 261 1.54 -12.18 -5.30
CA TYR A 261 2.15 -11.66 -6.53
C TYR A 261 2.09 -10.15 -6.55
N THR A 262 3.12 -9.49 -7.07
CA THR A 262 3.14 -8.02 -7.20
C THR A 262 3.93 -7.58 -8.42
N ASP A 263 3.58 -6.41 -8.95
CA ASP A 263 4.38 -5.67 -9.94
C ASP A 263 5.19 -4.51 -9.28
N GLY A 264 5.12 -4.41 -7.94
CA GLY A 264 5.74 -3.37 -7.13
C GLY A 264 4.80 -2.22 -6.74
N ILE A 265 3.62 -2.13 -7.35
CA ILE A 265 2.54 -1.18 -6.99
C ILE A 265 1.26 -1.94 -6.64
N ARG A 266 0.82 -2.81 -7.54
CA ARG A 266 -0.40 -3.61 -7.38
C ARG A 266 -0.05 -4.99 -6.84
N THR A 267 -0.97 -5.56 -6.09
CA THR A 267 -0.81 -6.92 -5.52
C THR A 267 -2.00 -7.79 -5.86
N VAL A 268 -1.74 -9.09 -5.97
CA VAL A 268 -2.77 -10.13 -6.10
C VAL A 268 -2.39 -11.30 -5.20
N SER A 269 -3.31 -11.73 -4.35
CA SER A 269 -3.20 -12.95 -3.56
C SER A 269 -4.03 -14.06 -4.18
N LEU A 270 -3.43 -15.22 -4.41
CA LEU A 270 -4.11 -16.46 -4.74
C LEU A 270 -4.23 -17.32 -3.48
N PHE A 271 -5.45 -17.62 -3.10
CA PHE A 271 -5.77 -18.55 -2.02
C PHE A 271 -6.26 -19.88 -2.60
N GLN A 272 -5.83 -20.99 -2.02
CA GLN A 272 -6.31 -22.32 -2.42
C GLN A 272 -6.31 -23.31 -1.27
N ASN A 273 -7.31 -24.18 -1.23
CA ASN A 273 -7.40 -25.31 -0.31
C ASN A 273 -8.18 -26.49 -0.95
N GLU A 274 -8.06 -27.69 -0.38
CA GLU A 274 -8.75 -28.91 -0.86
C GLU A 274 -9.94 -29.32 0.02
N LYS A 275 -10.28 -28.56 1.06
CA LYS A 275 -11.40 -28.85 1.94
C LYS A 275 -12.48 -27.79 1.74
N ASP A 276 -13.69 -28.12 2.18
CA ASP A 276 -14.86 -27.23 2.04
C ASP A 276 -14.74 -25.97 2.94
N ALA A 277 -13.80 -25.12 2.58
CA ALA A 277 -13.60 -23.80 3.15
C ALA A 277 -13.71 -22.73 2.05
N ALA A 278 -14.77 -22.86 1.25
CA ALA A 278 -15.12 -21.84 0.27
C ALA A 278 -15.21 -20.46 0.92
N VAL A 279 -14.72 -19.45 0.23
CA VAL A 279 -14.89 -18.05 0.65
C VAL A 279 -16.38 -17.73 0.58
N ASP A 280 -16.97 -17.37 1.72
CA ASP A 280 -18.36 -16.96 1.78
C ASP A 280 -18.49 -15.48 1.39
N LEU A 281 -19.00 -15.23 0.20
CA LEU A 281 -19.25 -13.89 -0.34
C LEU A 281 -20.69 -13.41 -0.12
N SER A 282 -21.58 -14.21 0.46
CA SER A 282 -23.03 -13.92 0.52
C SER A 282 -23.37 -12.55 1.14
N ARG A 283 -22.57 -12.11 2.12
CA ARG A 283 -22.75 -10.79 2.77
C ARG A 283 -22.38 -9.59 1.88
N TYR A 284 -21.66 -9.82 0.77
CA TYR A 284 -21.18 -8.77 -0.12
C TYR A 284 -22.00 -8.62 -1.40
N ARG A 285 -23.11 -9.38 -1.56
CA ARG A 285 -23.93 -9.40 -2.77
C ARG A 285 -23.10 -9.69 -4.02
N PRO A 286 -22.50 -10.86 -4.12
CA PRO A 286 -21.60 -11.19 -5.23
C PRO A 286 -22.36 -11.24 -6.56
N SER A 287 -21.63 -10.94 -7.64
CA SER A 287 -22.08 -11.20 -9.00
C SER A 287 -21.51 -12.53 -9.50
N ASP A 288 -22.25 -13.20 -10.37
CA ASP A 288 -21.83 -14.47 -10.95
C ASP A 288 -20.96 -14.26 -12.19
N THR A 289 -19.97 -15.14 -12.36
CA THR A 289 -19.14 -15.24 -13.57
C THR A 289 -18.69 -16.69 -13.80
N ARG A 290 -17.75 -16.92 -14.73
CA ARG A 290 -17.20 -18.24 -15.03
C ARG A 290 -15.70 -18.19 -15.22
N ILE A 291 -14.99 -19.18 -14.67
CA ILE A 291 -13.55 -19.39 -14.84
C ILE A 291 -13.33 -20.74 -15.52
N ALA A 292 -12.84 -20.73 -16.75
CA ALA A 292 -12.59 -21.95 -17.54
C ALA A 292 -13.78 -22.96 -17.52
N GLY A 293 -15.01 -22.42 -17.55
CA GLY A 293 -16.23 -23.24 -17.52
C GLY A 293 -16.81 -23.53 -16.13
N HIS A 294 -16.05 -23.32 -15.07
CA HIS A 294 -16.52 -23.47 -13.67
C HIS A 294 -17.30 -22.22 -13.23
N SER A 295 -18.34 -22.43 -12.41
CA SER A 295 -19.07 -21.33 -11.80
C SER A 295 -18.16 -20.59 -10.83
N ALA A 296 -18.21 -19.26 -10.88
CA ALA A 296 -17.43 -18.37 -10.06
C ALA A 296 -18.28 -17.19 -9.58
N GLN A 297 -17.88 -16.57 -8.48
CA GLN A 297 -18.50 -15.37 -7.94
C GLN A 297 -17.44 -14.29 -7.70
N TYR A 298 -17.80 -13.04 -7.90
CA TYR A 298 -16.91 -11.94 -7.64
C TYR A 298 -17.59 -10.78 -6.90
N VAL A 299 -16.78 -9.97 -6.26
CA VAL A 299 -17.15 -8.72 -5.59
C VAL A 299 -16.10 -7.67 -5.93
N GLU A 300 -16.53 -6.47 -6.27
CA GLU A 300 -15.66 -5.30 -6.38
C GLU A 300 -15.88 -4.41 -5.15
N ASP A 301 -14.82 -4.18 -4.37
CA ASP A 301 -14.83 -3.33 -3.18
C ASP A 301 -13.71 -2.29 -3.29
N GLY A 302 -14.09 -1.06 -3.65
CA GLY A 302 -13.13 -0.02 -3.98
C GLY A 302 -12.26 -0.44 -5.18
N PRO A 303 -10.94 -0.30 -5.10
CA PRO A 303 -10.02 -0.74 -6.15
C PRO A 303 -9.75 -2.25 -6.13
N THR A 304 -10.25 -2.98 -5.13
CA THR A 304 -9.96 -4.40 -4.93
C THR A 304 -11.09 -5.25 -5.52
N THR A 305 -10.72 -6.24 -6.31
CA THR A 305 -11.64 -7.28 -6.78
C THR A 305 -11.34 -8.59 -6.06
N LEU A 306 -12.37 -9.25 -5.55
CA LEU A 306 -12.32 -10.60 -5.03
C LEU A 306 -13.07 -11.53 -5.99
N LEU A 307 -12.42 -12.59 -6.45
CA LEU A 307 -12.96 -13.60 -7.36
C LEU A 307 -12.79 -14.98 -6.73
N ALA A 308 -13.88 -15.74 -6.57
CA ALA A 308 -13.85 -17.07 -5.94
C ALA A 308 -14.51 -18.12 -6.84
N TRP A 309 -13.90 -19.32 -6.91
CA TRP A 309 -14.41 -20.45 -7.68
C TRP A 309 -13.96 -21.79 -7.09
N SER A 310 -14.48 -22.88 -7.66
CA SER A 310 -14.03 -24.25 -7.35
C SER A 310 -13.91 -25.06 -8.64
N ASP A 311 -12.92 -25.95 -8.70
CA ASP A 311 -12.77 -26.96 -9.76
C ASP A 311 -13.48 -28.29 -9.40
N GLY A 312 -14.19 -28.34 -8.26
CA GLY A 312 -14.85 -29.53 -7.71
C GLY A 312 -13.97 -30.31 -6.74
N ILE A 313 -12.67 -30.04 -6.69
CA ILE A 313 -11.70 -30.64 -5.76
C ILE A 313 -11.14 -29.58 -4.83
N ARG A 314 -10.83 -28.41 -5.39
CA ARG A 314 -10.22 -27.28 -4.69
C ARG A 314 -11.12 -26.07 -4.71
N HIS A 315 -10.95 -25.27 -3.69
CA HIS A 315 -11.52 -23.93 -3.63
C HIS A 315 -10.40 -22.91 -3.84
N PHE A 316 -10.67 -21.92 -4.66
CA PHE A 316 -9.75 -20.85 -5.02
C PHE A 316 -10.38 -19.48 -4.73
N ALA A 317 -9.54 -18.53 -4.37
CA ALA A 317 -9.89 -17.12 -4.41
C ALA A 317 -8.71 -16.28 -4.89
N LEU A 318 -8.98 -15.30 -5.74
CA LEU A 318 -8.07 -14.23 -6.10
C LEU A 318 -8.55 -12.94 -5.47
N VAL A 319 -7.65 -12.23 -4.82
CA VAL A 319 -7.93 -10.92 -4.21
C VAL A 319 -6.84 -9.95 -4.62
N GLY A 320 -7.21 -8.82 -5.23
CA GLY A 320 -6.17 -7.88 -5.65
C GLY A 320 -6.69 -6.63 -6.34
N GLU A 321 -5.77 -5.72 -6.62
CA GLU A 321 -6.04 -4.44 -7.28
C GLU A 321 -5.97 -4.55 -8.82
N LEU A 322 -6.58 -5.59 -9.34
CA LEU A 322 -6.77 -5.82 -10.77
C LEU A 322 -8.25 -5.91 -11.11
N GLY A 323 -8.62 -5.42 -12.30
CA GLY A 323 -9.98 -5.58 -12.78
C GLY A 323 -10.34 -7.04 -13.04
N LEU A 324 -11.63 -7.35 -12.96
CA LEU A 324 -12.18 -8.71 -13.13
C LEU A 324 -11.62 -9.44 -14.37
N PRO A 325 -11.51 -8.83 -15.58
CA PRO A 325 -11.00 -9.54 -16.74
C PRO A 325 -9.57 -10.07 -16.60
N GLU A 326 -8.71 -9.37 -15.84
CA GLU A 326 -7.35 -9.86 -15.58
C GLU A 326 -7.34 -10.97 -14.52
N LEU A 327 -8.15 -10.85 -13.47
CA LEU A 327 -8.30 -11.92 -12.48
C LEU A 327 -8.86 -13.19 -13.09
N GLU A 328 -9.81 -13.08 -14.02
CA GLU A 328 -10.36 -14.23 -14.78
C GLU A 328 -9.28 -14.95 -15.60
N LYS A 329 -8.38 -14.20 -16.27
CA LYS A 329 -7.25 -14.81 -17.02
C LYS A 329 -6.28 -15.52 -16.06
N ILE A 330 -5.93 -14.90 -14.94
CA ILE A 330 -5.09 -15.52 -13.91
C ILE A 330 -5.76 -16.79 -13.42
N GLY A 331 -7.03 -16.72 -13.00
CA GLY A 331 -7.80 -17.84 -12.47
C GLY A 331 -7.93 -18.99 -13.47
N ALA A 332 -8.22 -18.69 -14.75
CA ALA A 332 -8.28 -19.70 -15.80
C ALA A 332 -6.93 -20.41 -16.01
N SER A 333 -5.82 -19.71 -15.81
CA SER A 333 -4.48 -20.25 -15.98
C SER A 333 -4.01 -21.13 -14.81
N VAL A 334 -4.66 -21.05 -13.65
CA VAL A 334 -4.39 -21.90 -12.49
C VAL A 334 -4.89 -23.33 -12.76
N LEU A 335 -5.96 -23.45 -13.50
CA LEU A 335 -6.56 -24.75 -13.81
C LEU A 335 -5.72 -25.53 -14.83
N PRO A 336 -5.75 -26.89 -14.79
CA PRO A 336 -4.96 -27.76 -15.64
C PRO A 336 -5.16 -27.57 -17.15
#